data_d181aaea55e7bb8b8add8fa98e98582f
#
_entry.id   d181aaea55e7bb8b8add8fa98e98582f
#
_cell.length_a   1.000
_cell.length_b   1.000
_cell.length_c   1.000
_cell.angle_alpha   90.00
_cell.angle_beta   90.00
_cell.angle_gamma   90.00
#
_symmetry.space_group_name_H-M   'P 1'
#
loop_
_entity.id
_entity.type
_entity.pdbx_description
1 polymer ?
#
loop_
_entity_poly.entity_id
_entity_poly.type
_entity_poly.pdbx_seq_one_letter_code
_entity_poly.pdbx_strand_id
1 'polypeptide(L)'
;MTHALQRSVQVVAHRGASEDAPEHTLAAYKKAIEDGADALECDVRLTADGHLVCVHDRRVNRTSNGRGAVSALELADLAALDFGSWKPRDSWRGRDEEPDWEHRPEDREETSVLTLERLLELISDAGRRVELAIETKHPTRWAGQVEERLLTLLKRFALDAPASAAESQVRVMSFSARSLHRVRAAAPTLPTVYLVQFLTPRLRDGRLPAGVRIAGPSIRIVRNNPAYVERLQRAGHQVHVWTVNEPEDVDLCVELGIDAIITNRPRAVLRQLGRV
;
A
#
# COMPACT_ATOMS: atom_id res chain seq x y z
N MET A 1 6.15 30.12 -23.48
CA MET A 1 5.26 29.05 -22.92
C MET A 1 6.17 27.98 -22.35
N THR A 2 6.45 28.07 -21.07
CA THR A 2 7.26 27.10 -20.32
C THR A 2 6.42 25.84 -20.13
N HIS A 3 6.75 24.76 -20.83
CA HIS A 3 6.30 23.43 -20.45
C HIS A 3 6.80 23.16 -19.03
N ALA A 4 5.93 23.36 -18.02
CA ALA A 4 6.14 22.76 -16.73
C ALA A 4 6.28 21.26 -17.00
N LEU A 5 7.42 20.68 -16.64
CA LEU A 5 7.64 19.23 -16.66
C LEU A 5 6.45 18.59 -15.93
N GLN A 6 5.54 18.02 -16.69
CA GLN A 6 4.38 17.33 -16.17
C GLN A 6 4.95 16.17 -15.33
N ARG A 7 4.89 16.28 -14.01
CA ARG A 7 5.35 15.19 -13.14
C ARG A 7 4.57 13.95 -13.57
N SER A 8 5.28 12.90 -13.96
CA SER A 8 4.64 11.63 -14.28
C SER A 8 3.92 11.13 -13.03
N VAL A 9 2.65 10.76 -13.17
CA VAL A 9 1.87 10.19 -12.07
C VAL A 9 2.56 8.92 -11.55
N GLN A 10 2.68 8.80 -10.22
CA GLN A 10 3.29 7.63 -9.59
C GLN A 10 2.32 6.44 -9.62
N VAL A 11 2.78 5.27 -10.05
CA VAL A 11 2.01 4.02 -10.04
C VAL A 11 2.36 3.20 -8.80
N VAL A 12 1.39 3.00 -7.93
CA VAL A 12 1.52 2.30 -6.64
C VAL A 12 0.77 0.98 -6.69
N ALA A 13 1.45 -0.13 -6.49
CA ALA A 13 0.86 -1.46 -6.52
C ALA A 13 0.15 -1.76 -5.18
N HIS A 14 -1.20 -1.75 -5.21
CA HIS A 14 -2.07 -1.98 -4.07
C HIS A 14 -2.00 -3.42 -3.60
N ARG A 15 -1.36 -3.66 -2.44
CA ARG A 15 -1.07 -4.99 -1.89
C ARG A 15 -0.23 -5.85 -2.83
N GLY A 16 0.67 -5.22 -3.59
CA GLY A 16 1.39 -5.82 -4.71
C GLY A 16 0.61 -5.78 -6.02
N ALA A 17 1.00 -6.57 -7.02
CA ALA A 17 0.22 -6.82 -8.23
C ALA A 17 -0.96 -7.75 -7.91
N SER A 18 -1.90 -7.27 -7.08
CA SER A 18 -2.90 -8.08 -6.41
C SER A 18 -4.00 -8.61 -7.32
N GLU A 19 -4.10 -8.14 -8.56
CA GLU A 19 -4.93 -8.79 -9.58
C GLU A 19 -4.26 -10.04 -10.15
N ASP A 20 -2.96 -9.98 -10.36
CA ASP A 20 -2.19 -11.07 -10.99
C ASP A 20 -1.72 -12.12 -9.97
N ALA A 21 -1.46 -11.75 -8.71
CA ALA A 21 -0.98 -12.64 -7.66
C ALA A 21 -1.78 -12.47 -6.34
N PRO A 22 -1.73 -13.43 -5.40
CA PRO A 22 -2.42 -13.30 -4.12
C PRO A 22 -1.97 -12.05 -3.34
N GLU A 23 -2.92 -11.20 -2.93
CA GLU A 23 -2.63 -9.94 -2.23
C GLU A 23 -1.74 -10.16 -0.99
N HIS A 24 -0.84 -9.21 -0.73
CA HIS A 24 0.04 -9.21 0.45
C HIS A 24 1.01 -10.39 0.55
N THR A 25 1.25 -11.12 -0.53
CA THR A 25 2.25 -12.18 -0.58
C THR A 25 3.56 -11.68 -1.20
N LEU A 26 4.65 -12.37 -0.92
CA LEU A 26 5.95 -12.06 -1.54
C LEU A 26 5.86 -12.12 -3.08
N ALA A 27 5.10 -13.10 -3.62
CA ALA A 27 4.85 -13.23 -5.06
C ALA A 27 4.22 -11.97 -5.65
N ALA A 28 3.18 -11.40 -5.00
CA ALA A 28 2.52 -10.19 -5.49
C ALA A 28 3.44 -8.96 -5.51
N TYR A 29 4.33 -8.83 -4.52
CA TYR A 29 5.26 -7.70 -4.46
C TYR A 29 6.44 -7.85 -5.42
N LYS A 30 7.01 -9.05 -5.56
CA LYS A 30 8.03 -9.34 -6.58
C LYS A 30 7.49 -8.99 -7.97
N LYS A 31 6.30 -9.50 -8.29
CA LYS A 31 5.65 -9.22 -9.57
C LYS A 31 5.42 -7.72 -9.78
N ALA A 32 4.98 -6.97 -8.79
CA ALA A 32 4.81 -5.53 -8.90
C ALA A 32 6.13 -4.78 -9.19
N ILE A 33 7.24 -5.23 -8.59
CA ILE A 33 8.57 -4.68 -8.85
C ILE A 33 9.02 -4.99 -10.28
N GLU A 34 8.82 -6.24 -10.74
CA GLU A 34 9.11 -6.69 -12.12
C GLU A 34 8.27 -5.96 -13.15
N ASP A 35 7.00 -5.70 -12.86
CA ASP A 35 6.10 -4.92 -13.70
C ASP A 35 6.51 -3.43 -13.83
N GLY A 36 7.43 -2.97 -13.00
CA GLY A 36 7.95 -1.60 -13.05
C GLY A 36 7.20 -0.61 -12.14
N ALA A 37 6.38 -1.05 -11.19
CA ALA A 37 5.69 -0.16 -10.26
C ALA A 37 6.66 0.78 -9.53
N ASP A 38 6.32 2.06 -9.41
CA ASP A 38 7.16 3.06 -8.73
C ASP A 38 7.18 2.86 -7.22
N ALA A 39 6.05 2.38 -6.70
CA ALA A 39 5.87 2.13 -5.29
C ALA A 39 4.98 0.91 -5.05
N LEU A 40 5.11 0.36 -3.86
CA LEU A 40 4.25 -0.69 -3.33
C LEU A 40 3.35 -0.10 -2.24
N GLU A 41 2.20 -0.72 -2.03
CA GLU A 41 1.33 -0.40 -0.89
C GLU A 41 1.09 -1.66 -0.07
N CYS A 42 1.05 -1.52 1.26
CA CYS A 42 0.74 -2.61 2.17
C CYS A 42 -0.10 -2.17 3.37
N ASP A 43 -0.93 -3.10 3.85
CA ASP A 43 -1.74 -2.97 5.05
C ASP A 43 -1.08 -3.68 6.23
N VAL A 44 -0.75 -3.01 7.31
CA VAL A 44 -0.08 -3.65 8.44
C VAL A 44 -0.98 -3.85 9.66
N ARG A 45 -0.85 -5.04 10.26
CA ARG A 45 -1.49 -5.43 11.52
C ARG A 45 -0.48 -6.07 12.46
N LEU A 46 -0.75 -5.98 13.77
CA LEU A 46 0.04 -6.68 14.78
C LEU A 46 -0.52 -8.07 15.06
N THR A 47 0.38 -9.05 15.13
CA THR A 47 0.15 -10.39 15.68
C THR A 47 0.03 -10.36 17.21
N ALA A 48 -0.33 -11.49 17.82
CA ALA A 48 -0.41 -11.60 19.28
C ALA A 48 0.93 -11.38 19.98
N ASP A 49 2.02 -11.81 19.35
CA ASP A 49 3.42 -11.68 19.80
C ASP A 49 4.11 -10.40 19.29
N GLY A 50 3.37 -9.49 18.64
CA GLY A 50 3.82 -8.12 18.34
C GLY A 50 4.60 -7.95 17.03
N HIS A 51 4.52 -8.88 16.11
CA HIS A 51 5.07 -8.72 14.76
C HIS A 51 4.13 -7.94 13.85
N LEU A 52 4.67 -7.13 12.94
CA LEU A 52 3.92 -6.47 11.88
C LEU A 52 3.82 -7.38 10.66
N VAL A 53 2.60 -7.76 10.30
CA VAL A 53 2.31 -8.59 9.13
C VAL A 53 1.44 -7.85 8.12
N CYS A 54 1.64 -8.13 6.84
CA CYS A 54 0.88 -7.55 5.73
C CYS A 54 -0.44 -8.32 5.55
N VAL A 55 -1.53 -7.81 6.14
CA VAL A 55 -2.87 -8.40 6.04
C VAL A 55 -3.92 -7.30 6.11
N HIS A 56 -4.81 -7.23 5.10
CA HIS A 56 -5.86 -6.22 5.05
C HIS A 56 -6.93 -6.43 6.12
N ASP A 57 -7.51 -7.62 6.18
CA ASP A 57 -8.65 -7.92 7.04
C ASP A 57 -8.23 -8.10 8.51
N ARG A 58 -9.16 -7.92 9.43
CA ARG A 58 -8.93 -8.24 10.84
C ARG A 58 -8.74 -9.74 11.09
N ARG A 59 -9.26 -10.57 10.19
CA ARG A 59 -9.23 -12.03 10.27
C ARG A 59 -8.58 -12.59 9.01
N VAL A 60 -7.87 -13.69 9.16
CA VAL A 60 -7.16 -14.36 8.06
C VAL A 60 -8.08 -15.17 7.12
N ASN A 61 -9.35 -15.28 7.45
CA ASN A 61 -10.31 -16.21 6.84
C ASN A 61 -10.50 -16.04 5.33
N ARG A 62 -10.37 -14.82 4.78
CA ARG A 62 -10.59 -14.56 3.35
C ARG A 62 -9.37 -14.93 2.51
N THR A 63 -8.20 -14.65 3.03
CA THR A 63 -6.92 -14.73 2.29
C THR A 63 -6.02 -15.84 2.77
N SER A 64 -6.53 -16.79 3.56
CA SER A 64 -5.76 -17.98 3.95
C SER A 64 -6.67 -19.19 4.16
N ASN A 65 -6.07 -20.36 4.27
CA ASN A 65 -6.74 -21.60 4.66
C ASN A 65 -7.04 -21.67 6.17
N GLY A 66 -6.62 -20.66 6.94
CA GLY A 66 -6.83 -20.59 8.40
C GLY A 66 -8.04 -19.77 8.81
N ARG A 67 -8.24 -19.66 10.13
CA ARG A 67 -9.31 -18.86 10.74
C ARG A 67 -8.81 -18.16 11.98
N GLY A 68 -9.31 -16.96 12.24
CA GLY A 68 -8.98 -16.23 13.46
C GLY A 68 -8.66 -14.76 13.20
N ALA A 69 -8.57 -13.99 14.27
CA ALA A 69 -8.14 -12.61 14.19
C ALA A 69 -6.60 -12.58 14.19
N VAL A 70 -5.99 -11.76 13.31
CA VAL A 70 -4.53 -11.59 13.26
C VAL A 70 -3.95 -11.27 14.64
N SER A 71 -4.62 -10.40 15.42
CA SER A 71 -4.17 -10.00 16.76
C SER A 71 -4.31 -11.09 17.85
N ALA A 72 -4.84 -12.27 17.52
CA ALA A 72 -4.99 -13.40 18.42
C ALA A 72 -4.12 -14.60 18.02
N LEU A 73 -3.39 -14.50 16.92
CA LEU A 73 -2.48 -15.52 16.39
C LEU A 73 -1.04 -15.02 16.52
N GLU A 74 -0.13 -15.91 16.89
CA GLU A 74 1.30 -15.64 16.86
C GLU A 74 1.85 -15.73 15.43
N LEU A 75 3.01 -15.14 15.17
CA LEU A 75 3.63 -15.21 13.84
C LEU A 75 3.85 -16.66 13.38
N ALA A 76 4.22 -17.54 14.29
CA ALA A 76 4.42 -18.97 13.98
C ALA A 76 3.11 -19.64 13.50
N ASP A 77 1.97 -19.32 14.11
CA ASP A 77 0.65 -19.82 13.69
C ASP A 77 0.31 -19.33 12.28
N LEU A 78 0.57 -18.04 12.01
CA LEU A 78 0.32 -17.44 10.70
C LEU A 78 1.23 -18.02 9.61
N ALA A 79 2.49 -18.27 9.92
CA ALA A 79 3.47 -18.86 9.01
C ALA A 79 3.15 -20.30 8.61
N ALA A 80 2.35 -21.02 9.43
CA ALA A 80 1.86 -22.35 9.11
C ALA A 80 0.69 -22.35 8.12
N LEU A 81 0.07 -21.17 7.85
CA LEU A 81 -1.07 -21.02 6.94
C LEU A 81 -0.60 -20.77 5.50
N ASP A 82 -1.45 -21.13 4.56
CA ASP A 82 -1.31 -20.80 3.14
C ASP A 82 -2.13 -19.56 2.81
N PHE A 83 -1.46 -18.50 2.36
CA PHE A 83 -2.08 -17.24 1.92
C PHE A 83 -2.19 -17.12 0.39
N GLY A 84 -1.89 -18.18 -0.35
CA GLY A 84 -1.94 -18.18 -1.83
C GLY A 84 -3.13 -18.95 -2.42
N SER A 85 -3.52 -20.07 -1.82
CA SER A 85 -4.49 -21.03 -2.40
C SER A 85 -5.92 -20.49 -2.56
N TRP A 86 -6.29 -19.41 -1.91
CA TRP A 86 -7.59 -18.76 -2.09
C TRP A 86 -7.76 -18.13 -3.49
N LYS A 87 -6.64 -17.84 -4.18
CA LYS A 87 -6.63 -17.32 -5.55
C LYS A 87 -6.21 -18.44 -6.50
N PRO A 88 -7.00 -18.73 -7.56
CA PRO A 88 -6.68 -19.81 -8.50
C PRO A 88 -5.29 -19.61 -9.12
N ARG A 89 -4.46 -20.68 -9.12
CA ARG A 89 -3.08 -20.63 -9.66
C ARG A 89 -3.04 -20.22 -11.12
N ASP A 90 -3.97 -20.71 -11.93
CA ASP A 90 -4.07 -20.41 -13.37
C ASP A 90 -4.28 -18.90 -13.66
N SER A 91 -4.62 -18.13 -12.64
CA SER A 91 -4.81 -16.68 -12.77
C SER A 91 -3.54 -15.86 -12.56
N TRP A 92 -2.44 -16.47 -12.03
CA TRP A 92 -1.23 -15.72 -11.66
C TRP A 92 0.10 -16.42 -11.96
N ARG A 93 0.12 -17.73 -12.25
CA ARG A 93 1.27 -18.44 -12.82
C ARG A 93 1.02 -18.72 -14.30
N GLY A 94 2.07 -18.70 -15.12
CA GLY A 94 1.98 -19.04 -16.55
C GLY A 94 1.38 -20.44 -16.76
N ARG A 95 0.54 -20.57 -17.80
CA ARG A 95 -0.15 -21.84 -18.14
C ARG A 95 0.80 -22.97 -18.52
N ASP A 96 2.08 -22.68 -18.74
CA ASP A 96 3.09 -23.62 -19.27
C ASP A 96 3.92 -24.28 -18.17
N GLU A 97 3.69 -23.94 -16.87
CA GLU A 97 4.33 -24.65 -15.77
C GLU A 97 3.46 -25.85 -15.37
N GLU A 98 3.96 -27.06 -15.66
CA GLU A 98 3.34 -28.31 -15.21
C GLU A 98 3.05 -28.25 -13.71
N PRO A 99 1.89 -28.75 -13.24
CA PRO A 99 1.55 -28.78 -11.83
C PRO A 99 2.46 -29.80 -11.13
N ASP A 100 3.62 -29.35 -10.66
CA ASP A 100 4.45 -30.13 -9.77
C ASP A 100 3.75 -30.21 -8.40
N TRP A 101 3.23 -31.37 -8.07
CA TRP A 101 2.39 -31.68 -6.89
C TRP A 101 3.12 -31.48 -5.57
N GLU A 102 4.42 -31.45 -5.60
CA GLU A 102 5.25 -31.24 -4.45
C GLU A 102 5.49 -29.72 -4.32
N HIS A 103 4.84 -29.13 -3.33
CA HIS A 103 5.05 -27.75 -2.90
C HIS A 103 6.55 -27.54 -2.68
N ARG A 104 7.23 -26.95 -3.65
CA ARG A 104 8.62 -26.56 -3.47
C ARG A 104 8.70 -25.62 -2.26
N PRO A 105 9.70 -25.73 -1.40
CA PRO A 105 9.88 -24.81 -0.27
C PRO A 105 9.80 -23.33 -0.67
N GLU A 106 10.28 -23.01 -1.87
CA GLU A 106 10.25 -21.69 -2.50
C GLU A 106 8.82 -21.18 -2.75
N ASP A 107 7.91 -22.03 -3.21
CA ASP A 107 6.50 -21.71 -3.43
C ASP A 107 5.78 -21.35 -2.13
N ARG A 108 6.19 -22.01 -1.04
CA ARG A 108 5.62 -21.78 0.28
C ARG A 108 6.06 -20.44 0.87
N GLU A 109 7.31 -20.02 0.66
CA GLU A 109 7.77 -18.70 1.05
C GLU A 109 7.01 -17.60 0.30
N GLU A 110 6.78 -17.78 -1.00
CA GLU A 110 6.10 -16.82 -1.85
C GLU A 110 4.63 -16.58 -1.47
N THR A 111 3.97 -17.58 -0.89
CA THR A 111 2.54 -17.52 -0.51
C THR A 111 2.29 -17.62 1.00
N SER A 112 3.32 -17.54 1.82
CA SER A 112 3.21 -17.46 3.27
C SER A 112 2.78 -16.05 3.74
N VAL A 113 2.44 -15.93 5.04
CA VAL A 113 2.26 -14.61 5.63
C VAL A 113 3.52 -13.77 5.47
N LEU A 114 3.36 -12.56 4.94
CA LEU A 114 4.49 -11.65 4.76
C LEU A 114 4.60 -10.71 5.95
N THR A 115 5.77 -10.66 6.57
CA THR A 115 6.08 -9.64 7.56
C THR A 115 6.46 -8.33 6.89
N LEU A 116 6.20 -7.19 7.54
CA LEU A 116 6.68 -5.90 7.03
C LEU A 116 8.21 -5.86 6.94
N GLU A 117 8.91 -6.54 7.85
CA GLU A 117 10.38 -6.64 7.82
C GLU A 117 10.86 -7.29 6.51
N ARG A 118 10.27 -8.42 6.13
CA ARG A 118 10.60 -9.11 4.87
C ARG A 118 10.27 -8.27 3.63
N LEU A 119 9.19 -7.48 3.69
CA LEU A 119 8.87 -6.54 2.61
C LEU A 119 9.88 -5.40 2.51
N LEU A 120 10.38 -4.88 3.63
CA LEU A 120 11.44 -3.85 3.65
C LEU A 120 12.76 -4.39 3.10
N GLU A 121 13.12 -5.64 3.41
CA GLU A 121 14.27 -6.32 2.80
C GLU A 121 14.11 -6.41 1.28
N LEU A 122 12.94 -6.86 0.80
CA LEU A 122 12.65 -6.98 -0.63
C LEU A 122 12.84 -5.63 -1.37
N ILE A 123 12.35 -4.54 -0.83
CA ILE A 123 12.52 -3.22 -1.48
C ILE A 123 13.97 -2.71 -1.40
N SER A 124 14.71 -3.09 -0.37
CA SER A 124 16.14 -2.75 -0.25
C SER A 124 16.97 -3.48 -1.32
N ASP A 125 16.59 -4.70 -1.67
CA ASP A 125 17.27 -5.57 -2.64
C ASP A 125 16.76 -5.39 -4.08
N ALA A 126 15.81 -4.48 -4.33
CA ALA A 126 15.14 -4.35 -5.62
C ALA A 126 16.02 -3.85 -6.79
N GLY A 127 17.29 -3.48 -6.54
CA GLY A 127 18.21 -2.96 -7.58
C GLY A 127 17.83 -1.60 -8.17
N ARG A 128 16.70 -1.02 -7.76
CA ARG A 128 16.21 0.32 -8.10
C ARG A 128 15.45 0.92 -6.93
N ARG A 129 15.23 2.21 -6.94
CA ARG A 129 14.38 2.84 -5.94
C ARG A 129 12.92 2.38 -6.12
N VAL A 130 12.37 1.72 -5.11
CA VAL A 130 10.96 1.38 -4.98
C VAL A 130 10.47 2.00 -3.68
N GLU A 131 9.40 2.81 -3.74
CA GLU A 131 8.83 3.41 -2.55
C GLU A 131 7.79 2.47 -1.89
N LEU A 132 7.48 2.71 -0.61
CA LEU A 132 6.50 1.93 0.12
C LEU A 132 5.48 2.84 0.83
N ALA A 133 4.21 2.60 0.55
CA ALA A 133 3.08 3.21 1.23
C ALA A 133 2.51 2.20 2.25
N ILE A 134 2.59 2.52 3.55
CA ILE A 134 2.24 1.60 4.64
C ILE A 134 0.96 2.07 5.31
N GLU A 135 -0.15 1.35 5.13
CA GLU A 135 -1.39 1.64 5.85
C GLU A 135 -1.40 1.00 7.24
N THR A 136 -1.52 1.83 8.28
CA THR A 136 -1.80 1.35 9.64
C THR A 136 -3.30 1.08 9.80
N LYS A 137 -3.69 -0.19 9.97
CA LYS A 137 -5.10 -0.59 10.06
C LYS A 137 -5.69 -0.32 11.43
N HIS A 138 -6.82 0.38 11.46
CA HIS A 138 -7.58 0.71 12.65
C HIS A 138 -9.07 0.31 12.51
N PRO A 139 -9.81 0.11 13.60
CA PRO A 139 -9.37 0.11 14.99
C PRO A 139 -8.51 -1.11 15.32
N THR A 140 -7.57 -0.96 16.27
CA THR A 140 -6.75 -2.04 16.78
C THR A 140 -7.01 -2.26 18.27
N ARG A 141 -6.84 -3.51 18.75
CA ARG A 141 -6.82 -3.81 20.17
C ARG A 141 -5.65 -3.09 20.89
N TRP A 142 -4.60 -2.81 20.14
CA TRP A 142 -3.31 -2.28 20.60
C TRP A 142 -3.10 -0.85 20.10
N ALA A 143 -4.04 0.05 20.41
CA ALA A 143 -3.98 1.43 19.96
C ALA A 143 -2.64 2.09 20.35
N GLY A 144 -1.89 2.58 19.35
CA GLY A 144 -0.56 3.18 19.51
C GLY A 144 0.59 2.21 19.34
N GLN A 145 0.44 0.93 19.62
CA GLN A 145 1.52 -0.06 19.47
C GLN A 145 1.86 -0.34 18.00
N VAL A 146 0.87 -0.29 17.11
CA VAL A 146 1.13 -0.47 15.66
C VAL A 146 2.10 0.59 15.17
N GLU A 147 1.86 1.86 15.53
CA GLU A 147 2.70 2.99 15.14
C GLU A 147 4.09 2.90 15.79
N GLU A 148 4.16 2.54 17.06
CA GLU A 148 5.42 2.37 17.79
C GLU A 148 6.29 1.26 17.16
N ARG A 149 5.69 0.08 16.91
CA ARG A 149 6.39 -1.04 16.26
C ARG A 149 6.82 -0.69 14.84
N LEU A 150 5.94 0.00 14.08
CA LEU A 150 6.26 0.47 12.75
C LEU A 150 7.48 1.39 12.76
N LEU A 151 7.49 2.42 13.60
CA LEU A 151 8.61 3.37 13.66
C LEU A 151 9.89 2.72 14.17
N THR A 152 9.79 1.79 15.12
CA THR A 152 10.95 1.00 15.58
C THR A 152 11.55 0.18 14.42
N LEU A 153 10.70 -0.45 13.61
CA LEU A 153 11.15 -1.22 12.46
C LEU A 153 11.76 -0.31 11.38
N LEU A 154 11.09 0.79 11.01
CA LEU A 154 11.61 1.76 10.05
C LEU A 154 12.97 2.33 10.46
N LYS A 155 13.18 2.57 11.75
CA LYS A 155 14.48 3.03 12.28
C LYS A 155 15.59 2.00 12.06
N ARG A 156 15.31 0.70 12.17
CA ARG A 156 16.29 -0.36 11.89
C ARG A 156 16.77 -0.35 10.43
N PHE A 157 15.89 0.08 9.51
CA PHE A 157 16.19 0.23 8.08
C PHE A 157 16.63 1.66 7.70
N ALA A 158 16.83 2.56 8.66
CA ALA A 158 17.16 3.97 8.45
C ALA A 158 16.13 4.74 7.58
N LEU A 159 14.85 4.38 7.70
CA LEU A 159 13.73 4.93 6.92
C LEU A 159 12.80 5.85 7.72
N ASP A 160 13.03 6.02 9.03
CA ASP A 160 12.16 6.78 9.93
C ASP A 160 12.39 8.30 9.91
N ALA A 161 13.57 8.76 9.45
CA ALA A 161 13.98 10.15 9.49
C ALA A 161 14.60 10.61 8.15
N PRO A 162 13.81 10.66 7.06
CA PRO A 162 14.31 11.17 5.78
C PRO A 162 14.69 12.65 5.90
N ALA A 163 15.66 13.10 5.10
CA ALA A 163 16.09 14.50 5.10
C ALA A 163 14.98 15.46 4.67
N SER A 164 14.09 14.98 3.79
CA SER A 164 12.85 15.69 3.43
C SER A 164 11.73 14.69 3.07
N ALA A 165 10.48 15.15 3.06
CA ALA A 165 9.36 14.33 2.61
C ALA A 165 9.50 13.84 1.17
N ALA A 166 10.16 14.62 0.29
CA ALA A 166 10.38 14.24 -1.11
C ALA A 166 11.45 13.15 -1.27
N GLU A 167 12.38 13.05 -0.33
CA GLU A 167 13.44 12.05 -0.33
C GLU A 167 13.04 10.75 0.38
N SER A 168 11.91 10.77 1.09
CA SER A 168 11.43 9.60 1.82
C SER A 168 11.14 8.45 0.86
N GLN A 169 11.65 7.28 1.20
CA GLN A 169 11.30 6.04 0.48
C GLN A 169 10.00 5.43 1.02
N VAL A 170 9.55 5.84 2.19
CA VAL A 170 8.33 5.33 2.81
C VAL A 170 7.38 6.46 3.16
N ARG A 171 6.08 6.18 3.15
CA ARG A 171 5.01 7.04 3.66
C ARG A 171 4.01 6.22 4.46
N VAL A 172 3.46 6.81 5.52
CA VAL A 172 2.47 6.12 6.36
C VAL A 172 1.08 6.62 6.02
N MET A 173 0.18 5.68 5.76
CA MET A 173 -1.22 5.95 5.41
C MET A 173 -2.15 5.49 6.53
N SER A 174 -3.25 6.19 6.75
CA SER A 174 -4.30 5.75 7.66
C SER A 174 -5.61 6.49 7.45
N PHE A 175 -6.73 5.82 7.73
CA PHE A 175 -8.05 6.44 7.96
C PHE A 175 -8.14 7.11 9.33
N SER A 176 -7.19 6.84 10.22
CA SER A 176 -7.16 7.39 11.59
C SER A 176 -6.28 8.62 11.68
N ALA A 177 -6.87 9.80 11.82
CA ALA A 177 -6.12 11.03 12.09
C ALA A 177 -5.25 10.93 13.36
N ARG A 178 -5.68 10.15 14.36
CA ARG A 178 -4.90 9.91 15.59
C ARG A 178 -3.65 9.08 15.33
N SER A 179 -3.73 8.07 14.45
CA SER A 179 -2.59 7.28 14.01
C SER A 179 -1.54 8.17 13.36
N LEU A 180 -1.96 8.95 12.36
CA LEU A 180 -1.08 9.89 11.66
C LEU A 180 -0.47 10.95 12.58
N HIS A 181 -1.22 11.41 13.58
CA HIS A 181 -0.71 12.34 14.58
C HIS A 181 0.42 11.69 15.41
N ARG A 182 0.26 10.44 15.87
CA ARG A 182 1.31 9.70 16.60
C ARG A 182 2.57 9.53 15.75
N VAL A 183 2.40 9.09 14.50
CA VAL A 183 3.54 8.93 13.57
C VAL A 183 4.30 10.26 13.42
N ARG A 184 3.59 11.35 13.15
CA ARG A 184 4.22 12.66 12.95
C ARG A 184 4.83 13.26 14.22
N ALA A 185 4.28 12.96 15.38
CA ALA A 185 4.88 13.39 16.65
C ALA A 185 6.22 12.72 16.92
N ALA A 186 6.39 11.46 16.50
CA ALA A 186 7.61 10.67 16.69
C ALA A 186 8.59 10.76 15.50
N ALA A 187 8.08 10.94 14.26
CA ALA A 187 8.86 11.03 13.04
C ALA A 187 8.32 12.18 12.17
N PRO A 188 8.65 13.45 12.47
CA PRO A 188 8.02 14.64 11.87
C PRO A 188 8.33 14.83 10.38
N THR A 189 9.43 14.28 9.88
CA THR A 189 9.82 14.36 8.46
C THR A 189 9.23 13.24 7.61
N LEU A 190 8.65 12.20 8.24
CA LEU A 190 8.03 11.07 7.53
C LEU A 190 6.69 11.50 6.90
N PRO A 191 6.51 11.34 5.56
CA PRO A 191 5.26 11.69 4.90
C PRO A 191 4.07 10.89 5.44
N THR A 192 2.93 11.56 5.61
CA THR A 192 1.69 10.92 6.05
C THR A 192 0.55 11.21 5.08
N VAL A 193 -0.26 10.19 4.79
CA VAL A 193 -1.41 10.22 3.88
C VAL A 193 -2.69 9.99 4.68
N TYR A 194 -3.63 10.92 4.61
CA TYR A 194 -4.95 10.73 5.21
C TYR A 194 -5.90 10.09 4.20
N LEU A 195 -6.30 8.86 4.47
CA LEU A 195 -7.21 8.11 3.61
C LEU A 195 -8.65 8.55 3.83
N VAL A 196 -9.38 8.77 2.72
CA VAL A 196 -10.76 9.26 2.72
C VAL A 196 -11.64 8.31 1.91
N GLN A 197 -12.51 7.56 2.60
CA GLN A 197 -13.48 6.68 1.96
C GLN A 197 -14.80 7.37 1.67
N PHE A 198 -15.20 8.30 2.53
CA PHE A 198 -16.43 9.09 2.41
C PHE A 198 -16.15 10.55 2.67
N LEU A 199 -16.74 11.41 1.86
CA LEU A 199 -16.58 12.87 1.98
C LEU A 199 -17.49 13.42 3.09
N THR A 200 -16.94 13.61 4.27
CA THR A 200 -17.64 14.25 5.38
C THR A 200 -17.70 15.76 5.22
N PRO A 201 -18.63 16.48 5.89
CA PRO A 201 -18.70 17.94 5.81
C PRO A 201 -17.38 18.66 6.12
N ARG A 202 -16.57 18.11 7.05
CA ARG A 202 -15.28 18.69 7.45
C ARG A 202 -14.17 18.57 6.41
N LEU A 203 -14.32 17.65 5.44
CA LEU A 203 -13.33 17.39 4.39
C LEU A 203 -13.71 18.02 3.06
N ARG A 204 -14.97 18.51 2.91
CA ARG A 204 -15.50 19.01 1.63
C ARG A 204 -14.75 20.20 1.06
N ASP A 205 -14.15 21.01 1.92
CA ASP A 205 -13.40 22.22 1.53
C ASP A 205 -11.90 21.93 1.24
N GLY A 206 -11.49 20.66 1.26
CA GLY A 206 -10.11 20.22 1.00
C GLY A 206 -9.21 20.30 2.22
N ARG A 207 -9.74 20.56 3.43
CA ARG A 207 -8.93 20.56 4.65
C ARG A 207 -8.60 19.15 5.09
N LEU A 208 -7.35 18.93 5.49
CA LEU A 208 -6.85 17.67 6.06
C LEU A 208 -6.57 17.83 7.57
N PRO A 209 -6.40 16.72 8.29
CA PRO A 209 -5.90 16.76 9.67
C PRO A 209 -4.60 17.58 9.77
N ALA A 210 -4.43 18.30 10.87
CA ALA A 210 -3.31 19.22 11.06
C ALA A 210 -1.97 18.58 10.71
N GLY A 211 -1.22 19.22 9.83
CA GLY A 211 0.11 18.83 9.35
C GLY A 211 0.17 17.67 8.36
N VAL A 212 -0.95 17.03 8.00
CA VAL A 212 -1.00 16.10 6.88
C VAL A 212 -0.99 16.90 5.57
N ARG A 213 -0.16 16.45 4.60
CA ARG A 213 0.00 17.13 3.31
C ARG A 213 -0.45 16.30 2.12
N ILE A 214 -0.82 15.04 2.33
CA ILE A 214 -1.22 14.13 1.25
C ILE A 214 -2.63 13.61 1.58
N ALA A 215 -3.55 13.81 0.64
CA ALA A 215 -4.90 13.25 0.69
C ALA A 215 -4.95 11.92 -0.06
N GLY A 216 -5.60 10.91 0.51
CA GLY A 216 -5.85 9.63 -0.15
C GLY A 216 -7.34 9.38 -0.38
N PRO A 217 -8.04 10.09 -1.29
CA PRO A 217 -9.44 9.83 -1.58
C PRO A 217 -9.63 8.53 -2.35
N SER A 218 -10.77 7.83 -2.09
CA SER A 218 -11.18 6.73 -2.93
C SER A 218 -11.56 7.23 -4.33
N ILE A 219 -11.35 6.39 -5.37
CA ILE A 219 -11.75 6.70 -6.75
C ILE A 219 -13.24 7.04 -6.86
N ARG A 220 -14.08 6.44 -6.02
CA ARG A 220 -15.51 6.76 -5.97
C ARG A 220 -15.77 8.24 -5.61
N ILE A 221 -14.97 8.83 -4.71
CA ILE A 221 -15.07 10.26 -4.39
C ILE A 221 -14.68 11.09 -5.61
N VAL A 222 -13.59 10.72 -6.27
CA VAL A 222 -13.06 11.45 -7.44
C VAL A 222 -14.06 11.43 -8.59
N ARG A 223 -14.62 10.25 -8.95
CA ARG A 223 -15.65 10.13 -9.97
C ARG A 223 -16.89 11.00 -9.69
N ASN A 224 -17.38 10.96 -8.45
CA ASN A 224 -18.61 11.68 -8.08
C ASN A 224 -18.39 13.17 -7.82
N ASN A 225 -17.16 13.59 -7.56
CA ASN A 225 -16.84 14.98 -7.23
C ASN A 225 -15.40 15.35 -7.64
N PRO A 226 -15.10 15.44 -8.96
CA PRO A 226 -13.76 15.78 -9.45
C PRO A 226 -13.23 17.11 -8.87
N ALA A 227 -14.11 18.09 -8.69
CA ALA A 227 -13.77 19.37 -8.09
C ALA A 227 -13.21 19.27 -6.65
N TYR A 228 -13.33 18.11 -6.00
CA TYR A 228 -12.68 17.89 -4.70
C TYR A 228 -11.16 17.79 -4.84
N VAL A 229 -10.67 17.18 -5.92
CA VAL A 229 -9.24 17.12 -6.23
C VAL A 229 -8.67 18.54 -6.37
N GLU A 230 -9.33 19.40 -7.14
CA GLU A 230 -8.90 20.79 -7.29
C GLU A 230 -8.87 21.58 -5.97
N ARG A 231 -9.83 21.30 -5.07
CA ARG A 231 -9.83 21.93 -3.73
C ARG A 231 -8.64 21.49 -2.89
N LEU A 232 -8.30 20.20 -2.93
CA LEU A 232 -7.11 19.65 -2.27
C LEU A 232 -5.83 20.28 -2.81
N GLN A 233 -5.69 20.35 -4.14
CA GLN A 233 -4.51 20.92 -4.81
C GLN A 233 -4.39 22.42 -4.51
N ARG A 234 -5.49 23.19 -4.55
CA ARG A 234 -5.50 24.61 -4.16
C ARG A 234 -5.13 24.83 -2.69
N ALA A 235 -5.43 23.89 -1.81
CA ALA A 235 -4.98 23.89 -0.42
C ALA A 235 -3.51 23.46 -0.24
N GLY A 236 -2.80 23.15 -1.33
CA GLY A 236 -1.38 22.74 -1.33
C GLY A 236 -1.17 21.29 -0.95
N HIS A 237 -2.18 20.43 -1.12
CA HIS A 237 -2.08 19.01 -0.83
C HIS A 237 -1.77 18.20 -2.09
N GLN A 238 -0.94 17.16 -1.94
CA GLN A 238 -0.82 16.08 -2.92
C GLN A 238 -2.04 15.15 -2.83
N VAL A 239 -2.35 14.46 -3.92
CA VAL A 239 -3.51 13.57 -4.01
C VAL A 239 -3.09 12.19 -4.50
N HIS A 240 -3.32 11.15 -3.68
CA HIS A 240 -3.07 9.75 -3.99
C HIS A 240 -4.40 9.00 -4.04
N VAL A 241 -4.85 8.58 -5.22
CA VAL A 241 -6.20 7.99 -5.40
C VAL A 241 -6.16 6.47 -5.35
N TRP A 242 -7.08 5.86 -4.62
CA TRP A 242 -7.24 4.40 -4.45
C TRP A 242 -8.72 3.98 -4.63
N THR A 243 -9.09 2.79 -5.06
CA THR A 243 -8.26 1.88 -5.85
C THR A 243 -8.65 2.07 -7.31
N VAL A 244 -7.70 2.42 -8.16
CA VAL A 244 -7.92 2.80 -9.56
C VAL A 244 -7.55 1.60 -10.43
N ASN A 245 -8.54 0.91 -10.98
CA ASN A 245 -8.34 -0.30 -11.77
C ASN A 245 -8.87 -0.18 -13.20
N GLU A 246 -9.86 0.70 -13.43
CA GLU A 246 -10.49 0.84 -14.72
C GLU A 246 -9.75 1.89 -15.57
N PRO A 247 -9.59 1.68 -16.89
CA PRO A 247 -8.88 2.60 -17.78
C PRO A 247 -9.43 4.02 -17.74
N GLU A 248 -10.75 4.19 -17.68
CA GLU A 248 -11.40 5.50 -17.62
C GLU A 248 -11.07 6.27 -16.33
N ASP A 249 -10.82 5.53 -15.24
CA ASP A 249 -10.39 6.14 -13.98
C ASP A 249 -8.94 6.58 -14.03
N VAL A 250 -8.10 5.83 -14.72
CA VAL A 250 -6.70 6.22 -14.96
C VAL A 250 -6.66 7.52 -15.75
N ASP A 251 -7.43 7.61 -16.84
CA ASP A 251 -7.53 8.83 -17.66
C ASP A 251 -8.03 10.02 -16.83
N LEU A 252 -9.10 9.83 -16.04
CA LEU A 252 -9.62 10.84 -15.14
C LEU A 252 -8.55 11.32 -14.14
N CYS A 253 -7.78 10.40 -13.57
CA CYS A 253 -6.72 10.72 -12.64
C CYS A 253 -5.60 11.54 -13.31
N VAL A 254 -5.23 11.19 -14.54
CA VAL A 254 -4.23 11.93 -15.33
C VAL A 254 -4.75 13.34 -15.68
N GLU A 255 -5.99 13.46 -16.13
CA GLU A 255 -6.63 14.75 -16.46
C GLU A 255 -6.68 15.69 -15.23
N LEU A 256 -6.97 15.16 -14.07
CA LEU A 256 -7.01 15.90 -12.81
C LEU A 256 -5.62 16.20 -12.23
N GLY A 257 -4.54 15.70 -12.82
CA GLY A 257 -3.17 15.94 -12.38
C GLY A 257 -2.89 15.42 -10.98
N ILE A 258 -3.38 14.23 -10.63
CA ILE A 258 -3.10 13.62 -9.34
C ILE A 258 -1.66 13.08 -9.26
N ASP A 259 -1.13 13.00 -8.03
CA ASP A 259 0.28 12.68 -7.79
C ASP A 259 0.55 11.17 -7.82
N ALA A 260 -0.40 10.34 -7.36
CA ALA A 260 -0.24 8.89 -7.34
C ALA A 260 -1.55 8.13 -7.58
N ILE A 261 -1.47 7.07 -8.37
CA ILE A 261 -2.51 6.07 -8.63
C ILE A 261 -2.17 4.80 -7.85
N ILE A 262 -3.05 4.39 -6.94
CA ILE A 262 -2.94 3.12 -6.19
C ILE A 262 -3.86 2.11 -6.88
N THR A 263 -3.30 1.01 -7.41
CA THR A 263 -3.99 0.07 -8.31
C THR A 263 -3.63 -1.40 -8.03
N ASN A 264 -4.57 -2.30 -8.30
CA ASN A 264 -4.34 -3.75 -8.30
C ASN A 264 -3.61 -4.23 -9.57
N ARG A 265 -3.58 -3.38 -10.63
CA ARG A 265 -3.11 -3.67 -11.99
C ARG A 265 -1.93 -2.79 -12.41
N PRO A 266 -0.77 -2.82 -11.69
CA PRO A 266 0.30 -1.87 -11.94
C PRO A 266 0.79 -1.90 -13.39
N ARG A 267 0.95 -3.08 -13.98
CA ARG A 267 1.40 -3.24 -15.37
C ARG A 267 0.43 -2.65 -16.38
N ALA A 268 -0.90 -2.84 -16.17
CA ALA A 268 -1.91 -2.29 -17.07
C ALA A 268 -1.91 -0.76 -17.03
N VAL A 269 -1.83 -0.17 -15.82
CA VAL A 269 -1.75 1.29 -15.66
C VAL A 269 -0.46 1.84 -16.27
N LEU A 270 0.69 1.19 -16.07
CA LEU A 270 1.96 1.61 -16.67
C LEU A 270 1.91 1.58 -18.20
N ARG A 271 1.29 0.56 -18.81
CA ARG A 271 1.07 0.48 -20.26
C ARG A 271 0.19 1.62 -20.77
N GLN A 272 -0.92 1.91 -20.08
CA GLN A 272 -1.81 3.02 -20.44
C GLN A 272 -1.08 4.37 -20.39
N LEU A 273 -0.16 4.53 -19.46
CA LEU A 273 0.70 5.72 -19.32
C LEU A 273 1.89 5.73 -20.30
N GLY A 274 2.05 4.72 -21.18
CA GLY A 274 3.14 4.61 -22.15
C GLY A 274 4.51 4.39 -21.52
N ARG A 275 4.57 3.74 -20.34
CA ARG A 275 5.81 3.54 -19.55
C ARG A 275 6.42 2.14 -19.67
N VAL A 276 5.70 1.17 -20.18
CA VAL A 276 6.12 -0.22 -20.47
C VAL A 276 5.40 -0.76 -21.71
#